data_7170601cb185d5e72bbecdb48a36b2dc
#
_entry.id   7170601cb185d5e72bbecdb48a36b2dc
#
_cell.length_a   1.000
_cell.length_b   1.000
_cell.length_c   1.000
_cell.angle_alpha   90.00
_cell.angle_beta   90.00
_cell.angle_gamma   90.00
#
_symmetry.space_group_name_H-M   'P 1'
#
loop_
_entity.id
_entity.type
_entity.pdbx_description
1 polymer ?
#
loop_
_entity_poly.entity_id
_entity_poly.type
_entity_poly.pdbx_seq_one_letter_code
_entity_poly.pdbx_strand_id
1 'polypeptide(L)'
;MADPNSVVPGLIRGSMKLLVEEIRLLEARIAQLERELSEVAKHSPPCTTLLSIPGVGLLTATAMVAATGGSVSHFKDARHFASWFGLTPREFSSGNSRVLGRISKRGDRYLRMLLTHGARSVLRAASTSREVGRSLDGLRSWATAVQGRTNHNKAACALANKMARICYATLRDATPYGQPAPRQQRKIDHTAFVIAA
;
A
#
# COMPACT_ATOMS: atom_id res chain seq x y z
N MET A 1 0.65 46.21 -2.57
CA MET A 1 1.80 46.94 -2.03
C MET A 1 2.90 45.91 -1.73
N ALA A 2 4.11 46.11 -2.25
CA ALA A 2 5.23 45.21 -2.02
C ALA A 2 5.80 45.52 -0.63
N ASP A 3 5.90 44.51 0.23
CA ASP A 3 6.53 44.64 1.55
C ASP A 3 8.02 44.99 1.37
N PRO A 4 8.47 46.16 1.86
CA PRO A 4 9.84 46.62 1.70
C PRO A 4 10.86 45.73 2.45
N ASN A 5 10.42 44.93 3.42
CA ASN A 5 11.25 43.99 4.18
C ASN A 5 11.37 42.57 3.61
N SER A 6 10.83 42.36 2.43
CA SER A 6 10.90 41.04 1.78
C SER A 6 12.35 40.68 1.41
N VAL A 7 12.84 39.57 1.92
CA VAL A 7 14.17 38.99 1.63
C VAL A 7 14.37 38.63 0.15
N VAL A 8 13.27 38.60 -0.63
CA VAL A 8 13.29 38.22 -2.06
C VAL A 8 13.69 39.42 -2.93
N PRO A 9 14.79 39.32 -3.72
CA PRO A 9 15.19 40.36 -4.66
C PRO A 9 14.08 40.69 -5.66
N GLY A 10 13.91 42.02 -5.97
CA GLY A 10 12.85 42.48 -6.85
C GLY A 10 12.83 41.84 -8.24
N LEU A 11 14.01 41.51 -8.78
CA LEU A 11 14.19 40.88 -10.07
C LEU A 11 13.50 39.53 -10.23
N ILE A 12 13.45 38.72 -9.15
CA ILE A 12 12.87 37.36 -9.20
C ILE A 12 11.44 37.28 -8.65
N ARG A 13 10.90 38.35 -8.09
CA ARG A 13 9.53 38.37 -7.54
C ARG A 13 8.47 38.04 -8.59
N GLY A 14 8.62 38.53 -9.82
CA GLY A 14 7.71 38.22 -10.92
C GLY A 14 7.66 36.73 -11.23
N SER A 15 8.83 36.12 -11.39
CA SER A 15 8.94 34.66 -11.64
C SER A 15 8.40 33.83 -10.49
N MET A 16 8.69 34.23 -9.23
CA MET A 16 8.14 33.54 -8.06
C MET A 16 6.61 33.62 -7.98
N LYS A 17 6.04 34.78 -8.34
CA LYS A 17 4.58 34.93 -8.39
C LYS A 17 3.94 33.98 -9.39
N LEU A 18 4.49 33.87 -10.60
CA LEU A 18 4.03 32.92 -11.62
C LEU A 18 4.12 31.47 -11.14
N LEU A 19 5.22 31.09 -10.49
CA LEU A 19 5.37 29.73 -9.91
C LEU A 19 4.32 29.44 -8.82
N VAL A 20 4.04 30.41 -7.95
CA VAL A 20 3.01 30.24 -6.91
C VAL A 20 1.61 30.13 -7.54
N GLU A 21 1.32 30.90 -8.57
CA GLU A 21 0.05 30.81 -9.30
C GLU A 21 -0.10 29.43 -9.97
N GLU A 22 0.95 28.92 -10.59
CA GLU A 22 0.94 27.57 -11.20
C GLU A 22 0.77 26.47 -10.13
N ILE A 23 1.46 26.57 -8.99
CA ILE A 23 1.27 25.62 -7.88
C ILE A 23 -0.18 25.60 -7.42
N ARG A 24 -0.81 26.76 -7.21
CA ARG A 24 -2.21 26.87 -6.80
C ARG A 24 -3.18 26.26 -7.83
N LEU A 25 -2.90 26.47 -9.12
CA LEU A 25 -3.69 25.88 -10.20
C LEU A 25 -3.59 24.35 -10.18
N LEU A 26 -2.37 23.81 -10.01
CA LEU A 26 -2.14 22.37 -9.91
C LEU A 26 -2.80 21.78 -8.65
N GLU A 27 -2.72 22.44 -7.51
CA GLU A 27 -3.39 22.02 -6.27
C GLU A 27 -4.92 21.96 -6.47
N ALA A 28 -5.52 22.94 -7.12
CA ALA A 28 -6.95 22.93 -7.42
C ALA A 28 -7.35 21.76 -8.33
N ARG A 29 -6.55 21.48 -9.37
CA ARG A 29 -6.76 20.33 -10.27
C ARG A 29 -6.60 18.99 -9.53
N ILE A 30 -5.59 18.86 -8.68
CA ILE A 30 -5.40 17.67 -7.84
C ILE A 30 -6.62 17.46 -6.95
N ALA A 31 -7.09 18.49 -6.26
CA ALA A 31 -8.26 18.41 -5.39
C ALA A 31 -9.54 18.03 -6.16
N GLN A 32 -9.68 18.45 -7.42
CA GLN A 32 -10.78 18.02 -8.27
C GLN A 32 -10.70 16.53 -8.59
N LEU A 33 -9.53 16.05 -9.07
CA LEU A 33 -9.32 14.64 -9.41
C LEU A 33 -9.49 13.73 -8.19
N GLU A 34 -9.04 14.17 -7.01
CA GLU A 34 -9.25 13.41 -5.76
C GLU A 34 -10.74 13.27 -5.41
N ARG A 35 -11.56 14.30 -5.64
CA ARG A 35 -13.02 14.19 -5.47
C ARG A 35 -13.63 13.18 -6.44
N GLU A 36 -13.27 13.25 -7.72
CA GLU A 36 -13.76 12.32 -8.74
C GLU A 36 -13.38 10.88 -8.43
N LEU A 37 -12.11 10.64 -8.06
CA LEU A 37 -11.64 9.32 -7.62
C LEU A 37 -12.34 8.83 -6.35
N SER A 38 -12.65 9.72 -5.42
CA SER A 38 -13.38 9.40 -4.21
C SER A 38 -14.80 8.91 -4.51
N GLU A 39 -15.48 9.55 -5.47
CA GLU A 39 -16.80 9.09 -5.90
C GLU A 39 -16.72 7.71 -6.57
N VAL A 40 -15.76 7.48 -7.44
CA VAL A 40 -15.53 6.15 -8.03
C VAL A 40 -15.26 5.10 -6.96
N ALA A 41 -14.43 5.42 -5.97
CA ALA A 41 -14.09 4.50 -4.89
C ALA A 41 -15.29 4.14 -4.00
N LYS A 42 -16.21 5.09 -3.74
CA LYS A 42 -17.43 4.86 -2.96
C LYS A 42 -18.36 3.82 -3.62
N HIS A 43 -18.41 3.83 -4.96
CA HIS A 43 -19.26 2.89 -5.73
C HIS A 43 -18.55 1.56 -6.02
N SER A 44 -17.31 1.37 -5.57
CA SER A 44 -16.52 0.15 -5.76
C SER A 44 -16.32 -0.61 -4.44
N PRO A 45 -17.04 -1.70 -4.19
CA PRO A 45 -16.85 -2.51 -2.98
C PRO A 45 -15.39 -2.96 -2.75
N PRO A 46 -14.62 -3.38 -3.79
CA PRO A 46 -13.20 -3.69 -3.60
C PRO A 46 -12.36 -2.48 -3.13
N CYS A 47 -12.63 -1.27 -3.65
CA CYS A 47 -11.95 -0.06 -3.17
C CYS A 47 -12.26 0.22 -1.71
N THR A 48 -13.55 0.17 -1.33
CA THR A 48 -14.00 0.41 0.06
C THR A 48 -13.34 -0.59 1.01
N THR A 49 -13.25 -1.85 0.61
CA THR A 49 -12.61 -2.91 1.40
C THR A 49 -11.11 -2.63 1.57
N LEU A 50 -10.40 -2.23 0.51
CA LEU A 50 -8.97 -1.90 0.55
C LEU A 50 -8.67 -0.66 1.40
N LEU A 51 -9.55 0.35 1.40
CA LEU A 51 -9.38 1.58 2.19
C LEU A 51 -9.39 1.32 3.71
N SER A 52 -9.89 0.17 4.16
CA SER A 52 -9.82 -0.23 5.57
C SER A 52 -8.39 -0.57 6.05
N ILE A 53 -7.45 -0.81 5.12
CA ILE A 53 -6.10 -1.24 5.43
C ILE A 53 -5.23 -0.02 5.80
N PRO A 54 -4.57 -0.02 6.98
CA PRO A 54 -3.65 1.06 7.34
C PRO A 54 -2.56 1.25 6.29
N GLY A 55 -2.41 2.50 5.82
CA GLY A 55 -1.44 2.85 4.77
C GLY A 55 -1.92 2.65 3.33
N VAL A 56 -3.12 2.15 3.12
CA VAL A 56 -3.77 2.12 1.80
C VAL A 56 -4.71 3.32 1.69
N GLY A 57 -4.30 4.31 0.92
CA GLY A 57 -5.11 5.50 0.63
C GLY A 57 -5.87 5.38 -0.68
N LEU A 58 -6.62 6.44 -1.02
CA LEU A 58 -7.47 6.51 -2.21
C LEU A 58 -6.74 6.09 -3.49
N LEU A 59 -5.59 6.70 -3.77
CA LEU A 59 -4.78 6.38 -4.97
C LEU A 59 -4.33 4.91 -4.98
N THR A 60 -3.96 4.35 -3.82
CA THR A 60 -3.52 2.96 -3.75
C THR A 60 -4.68 1.99 -3.99
N ALA A 61 -5.83 2.26 -3.39
CA ALA A 61 -7.02 1.42 -3.54
C ALA A 61 -7.54 1.42 -4.98
N THR A 62 -7.72 2.61 -5.57
CA THR A 62 -8.22 2.75 -6.94
C THR A 62 -7.25 2.18 -7.97
N ALA A 63 -5.95 2.45 -7.84
CA ALA A 63 -4.92 1.89 -8.73
C ALA A 63 -4.84 0.36 -8.60
N MET A 64 -4.98 -0.19 -7.39
CA MET A 64 -5.00 -1.63 -7.15
C MET A 64 -6.19 -2.28 -7.85
N VAL A 65 -7.38 -1.72 -7.67
CA VAL A 65 -8.61 -2.22 -8.31
C VAL A 65 -8.54 -2.09 -9.82
N ALA A 66 -8.04 -0.96 -10.35
CA ALA A 66 -7.83 -0.78 -11.79
C ALA A 66 -6.89 -1.85 -12.38
N ALA A 67 -5.80 -2.17 -11.69
CA ALA A 67 -4.80 -3.13 -12.15
C ALA A 67 -5.24 -4.60 -12.02
N THR A 68 -6.17 -4.91 -11.09
CA THR A 68 -6.62 -6.29 -10.83
C THR A 68 -8.04 -6.57 -11.31
N GLY A 69 -8.76 -5.56 -11.82
CA GLY A 69 -10.20 -5.68 -12.08
C GLY A 69 -11.03 -5.94 -10.83
N GLY A 70 -10.52 -5.62 -9.65
CA GLY A 70 -11.16 -5.89 -8.36
C GLY A 70 -11.11 -7.35 -7.91
N SER A 71 -10.43 -8.23 -8.65
CA SER A 71 -10.32 -9.66 -8.36
C SER A 71 -8.87 -10.12 -8.26
N VAL A 72 -8.61 -11.04 -7.36
CA VAL A 72 -7.29 -11.67 -7.19
C VAL A 72 -7.28 -13.15 -7.56
N SER A 73 -8.32 -13.65 -8.24
CA SER A 73 -8.48 -15.05 -8.61
C SER A 73 -7.37 -15.57 -9.55
N HIS A 74 -6.74 -14.68 -10.32
CA HIS A 74 -5.65 -15.02 -11.24
C HIS A 74 -4.31 -15.29 -10.51
N PHE A 75 -4.22 -14.94 -9.24
CA PHE A 75 -3.00 -15.16 -8.45
C PHE A 75 -3.13 -16.44 -7.62
N LYS A 76 -2.14 -17.31 -7.70
CA LYS A 76 -2.10 -18.56 -6.95
C LYS A 76 -2.25 -18.33 -5.43
N ASP A 77 -1.59 -17.30 -4.92
CA ASP A 77 -1.59 -16.96 -3.49
C ASP A 77 -1.12 -15.51 -3.26
N ALA A 78 -1.17 -15.07 -2.00
CA ALA A 78 -0.73 -13.75 -1.57
C ALA A 78 0.76 -13.48 -1.81
N ARG A 79 1.62 -14.52 -1.89
CA ARG A 79 3.05 -14.37 -2.17
C ARG A 79 3.27 -14.06 -3.63
N HIS A 80 2.56 -14.74 -4.53
CA HIS A 80 2.57 -14.44 -5.96
C HIS A 80 2.07 -13.01 -6.22
N PHE A 81 1.00 -12.60 -5.53
CA PHE A 81 0.50 -11.24 -5.62
C PHE A 81 1.55 -10.20 -5.18
N ALA A 82 2.24 -10.41 -4.05
CA ALA A 82 3.32 -9.52 -3.61
C ALA A 82 4.52 -9.55 -4.56
N SER A 83 4.79 -10.69 -5.21
CA SER A 83 5.84 -10.82 -6.21
C SER A 83 5.53 -10.04 -7.48
N TRP A 84 4.28 -9.96 -7.86
CA TRP A 84 3.82 -9.17 -9.01
C TRP A 84 4.16 -7.67 -8.89
N PHE A 85 4.23 -7.13 -7.66
CA PHE A 85 4.75 -5.77 -7.42
C PHE A 85 6.27 -5.69 -7.33
N GLY A 86 6.97 -6.83 -7.38
CA GLY A 86 8.41 -6.89 -7.17
C GLY A 86 8.86 -6.55 -5.76
N LEU A 87 8.01 -6.80 -4.77
CA LEU A 87 8.26 -6.58 -3.34
C LEU A 87 8.89 -7.79 -2.64
N THR A 88 8.98 -8.93 -3.32
CA THR A 88 9.66 -10.12 -2.81
C THR A 88 11.18 -9.98 -2.94
N PRO A 89 11.97 -10.46 -1.98
CA PRO A 89 13.42 -10.46 -2.09
C PRO A 89 13.88 -11.42 -3.20
N ARG A 90 15.01 -11.10 -3.81
CA ARG A 90 15.74 -12.07 -4.63
C ARG A 90 16.32 -13.13 -3.72
N GLU A 91 16.30 -14.37 -4.14
CA GLU A 91 16.85 -15.48 -3.40
C GLU A 91 18.08 -16.04 -4.12
N PHE A 92 19.17 -16.20 -3.38
CA PHE A 92 20.45 -16.73 -3.83
C PHE A 92 20.80 -17.97 -3.00
N SER A 93 19.77 -18.68 -2.53
CA SER A 93 19.91 -19.86 -1.67
C SER A 93 20.44 -21.05 -2.45
N SER A 94 21.34 -21.84 -1.83
CA SER A 94 21.83 -23.11 -2.34
C SER A 94 22.03 -24.11 -1.21
N GLY A 95 21.62 -25.35 -1.42
CA GLY A 95 21.68 -26.40 -0.40
C GLY A 95 20.96 -25.97 0.89
N ASN A 96 21.65 -26.05 2.02
CA ASN A 96 21.11 -25.68 3.33
C ASN A 96 21.27 -24.19 3.69
N SER A 97 21.89 -23.38 2.82
CA SER A 97 22.12 -21.96 3.06
C SER A 97 21.03 -21.12 2.39
N ARG A 98 20.32 -20.31 3.20
CA ARG A 98 19.31 -19.36 2.70
C ARG A 98 19.83 -17.94 2.68
N VAL A 99 20.06 -17.41 1.48
CA VAL A 99 20.55 -16.04 1.26
C VAL A 99 19.48 -15.22 0.54
N LEU A 100 18.94 -14.21 1.24
CA LEU A 100 17.96 -13.27 0.68
C LEU A 100 18.62 -11.93 0.37
N GLY A 101 18.46 -11.48 -0.88
CA GLY A 101 18.96 -10.21 -1.35
C GLY A 101 17.94 -9.06 -1.19
N ARG A 102 18.14 -8.02 -2.01
CA ARG A 102 17.20 -6.88 -2.09
C ARG A 102 15.90 -7.32 -2.77
N ILE A 103 14.82 -6.53 -2.60
CA ILE A 103 13.57 -6.73 -3.35
C ILE A 103 13.84 -6.82 -4.85
N SER A 104 13.09 -7.65 -5.56
CA SER A 104 13.34 -7.94 -6.99
C SER A 104 13.16 -6.71 -7.88
N LYS A 105 12.26 -5.80 -7.52
CA LYS A 105 11.83 -4.62 -8.29
C LYS A 105 11.27 -4.98 -9.69
N ARG A 106 11.05 -6.25 -9.97
CA ARG A 106 10.40 -6.74 -11.20
C ARG A 106 8.88 -6.66 -10.99
N GLY A 107 8.17 -6.07 -11.96
CA GLY A 107 6.71 -5.92 -11.88
C GLY A 107 6.25 -4.48 -11.79
N ASP A 108 4.99 -4.26 -11.39
CA ASP A 108 4.36 -2.94 -11.40
C ASP A 108 5.12 -1.93 -10.53
N ARG A 109 5.69 -0.93 -11.20
CA ARG A 109 6.48 0.11 -10.54
C ARG A 109 5.61 1.08 -9.75
N TYR A 110 4.43 1.42 -10.29
CA TYR A 110 3.55 2.42 -9.70
C TYR A 110 2.92 1.90 -8.42
N LEU A 111 2.32 0.72 -8.45
CA LEU A 111 1.74 0.09 -7.26
C LEU A 111 2.79 -0.23 -6.20
N ARG A 112 3.99 -0.66 -6.59
CA ARG A 112 5.11 -0.81 -5.65
C ARG A 112 5.46 0.50 -4.96
N MET A 113 5.50 1.61 -5.70
CA MET A 113 5.75 2.94 -5.14
C MET A 113 4.68 3.32 -4.13
N LEU A 114 3.40 3.21 -4.50
CA LEU A 114 2.27 3.53 -3.63
C LEU A 114 2.29 2.71 -2.34
N LEU A 115 2.48 1.38 -2.44
CA LEU A 115 2.57 0.49 -1.27
C LEU A 115 3.76 0.84 -0.38
N THR A 116 4.90 1.24 -0.97
CA THR A 116 6.08 1.64 -0.19
C THR A 116 5.87 2.97 0.51
N HIS A 117 5.20 3.93 -0.13
CA HIS A 117 4.82 5.19 0.51
C HIS A 117 3.80 4.98 1.63
N GLY A 118 2.79 4.15 1.40
CA GLY A 118 1.84 3.75 2.44
C GLY A 118 2.52 3.08 3.63
N ALA A 119 3.48 2.19 3.39
CA ALA A 119 4.27 1.56 4.45
C ALA A 119 5.09 2.58 5.26
N ARG A 120 5.70 3.56 4.61
CA ARG A 120 6.42 4.65 5.30
C ARG A 120 5.48 5.50 6.16
N SER A 121 4.29 5.81 5.64
CA SER A 121 3.26 6.53 6.40
C SER A 121 2.85 5.77 7.66
N VAL A 122 2.63 4.45 7.57
CA VAL A 122 2.32 3.60 8.74
C VAL A 122 3.46 3.59 9.76
N LEU A 123 4.72 3.47 9.32
CA LEU A 123 5.90 3.52 10.20
C LEU A 123 6.01 4.87 10.91
N ARG A 124 5.80 5.97 10.20
CA ARG A 124 5.81 7.31 10.78
C ARG A 124 4.70 7.47 11.82
N ALA A 125 3.47 7.07 11.49
CA ALA A 125 2.35 7.11 12.42
C ALA A 125 2.59 6.25 13.66
N ALA A 126 3.26 5.09 13.51
CA ALA A 126 3.63 4.25 14.63
C ALA A 126 4.67 4.92 15.56
N SER A 127 5.67 5.60 14.98
CA SER A 127 6.66 6.36 15.77
C SER A 127 5.99 7.46 16.58
N THR A 128 5.16 8.29 15.94
CA THR A 128 4.40 9.35 16.63
C THR A 128 3.49 8.80 17.72
N SER A 129 2.80 7.67 17.45
CA SER A 129 1.95 7.03 18.47
C SER A 129 2.74 6.57 19.69
N ARG A 130 3.96 6.07 19.51
CA ARG A 130 4.85 5.67 20.62
C ARG A 130 5.33 6.88 21.44
N GLU A 131 5.68 7.97 20.77
CA GLU A 131 6.11 9.22 21.42
C GLU A 131 5.02 9.78 22.33
N VAL A 132 3.75 9.62 21.96
CA VAL A 132 2.57 10.07 22.72
C VAL A 132 2.03 8.99 23.68
N GLY A 133 2.74 7.86 23.82
CA GLY A 133 2.33 6.77 24.73
C GLY A 133 1.07 6.00 24.30
N ARG A 134 0.66 6.05 23.03
CA ARG A 134 -0.50 5.31 22.53
C ARG A 134 -0.13 3.86 22.22
N SER A 135 -1.03 2.94 22.50
CA SER A 135 -0.89 1.54 22.11
C SER A 135 -0.87 1.38 20.59
N LEU A 136 -0.03 0.46 20.10
CA LEU A 136 0.06 0.14 18.69
C LEU A 136 -0.80 -1.09 18.37
N ASP A 137 -1.48 -1.06 17.24
CA ASP A 137 -2.10 -2.26 16.67
C ASP A 137 -1.04 -3.31 16.24
N GLY A 138 -1.48 -4.52 15.95
CA GLY A 138 -0.59 -5.62 15.59
C GLY A 138 0.26 -5.35 14.34
N LEU A 139 -0.26 -4.58 13.35
CA LEU A 139 0.50 -4.24 12.15
C LEU A 139 1.60 -3.22 12.46
N ARG A 140 1.28 -2.16 13.19
CA ARG A 140 2.25 -1.13 13.60
C ARG A 140 3.28 -1.66 14.55
N SER A 141 2.88 -2.48 15.53
CA SER A 141 3.78 -3.16 16.46
C SER A 141 4.78 -4.05 15.72
N TRP A 142 4.31 -4.88 14.79
CA TRP A 142 5.18 -5.69 13.96
C TRP A 142 6.15 -4.83 13.12
N ALA A 143 5.67 -3.76 12.51
CA ALA A 143 6.48 -2.88 11.65
C ALA A 143 7.60 -2.20 12.44
N THR A 144 7.32 -1.70 13.64
CA THR A 144 8.33 -1.10 14.53
C THR A 144 9.35 -2.12 15.03
N ALA A 145 8.94 -3.35 15.34
CA ALA A 145 9.86 -4.43 15.69
C ALA A 145 10.82 -4.78 14.54
N VAL A 146 10.33 -4.78 13.28
CA VAL A 146 11.20 -4.95 12.10
C VAL A 146 12.15 -3.78 11.94
N GLN A 147 11.67 -2.56 12.14
CA GLN A 147 12.50 -1.35 12.05
C GLN A 147 13.62 -1.36 13.09
N GLY A 148 13.35 -1.77 14.33
CA GLY A 148 14.34 -1.83 15.41
C GLY A 148 15.49 -2.81 15.15
N ARG A 149 15.22 -3.93 14.46
CA ARG A 149 16.26 -4.93 14.13
C ARG A 149 16.91 -4.72 12.75
N THR A 150 16.47 -3.75 11.97
CA THR A 150 16.99 -3.48 10.64
C THR A 150 17.27 -1.99 10.45
N ASN A 151 16.60 -1.37 9.48
CA ASN A 151 16.56 0.07 9.28
C ASN A 151 15.22 0.46 8.66
N HIS A 152 14.94 1.76 8.64
CA HIS A 152 13.68 2.32 8.13
C HIS A 152 13.32 1.83 6.72
N ASN A 153 14.27 1.85 5.79
CA ASN A 153 14.00 1.47 4.40
C ASN A 153 13.74 -0.03 4.23
N LYS A 154 14.47 -0.88 4.97
CA LYS A 154 14.22 -2.34 4.98
C LYS A 154 12.86 -2.64 5.62
N ALA A 155 12.54 -1.99 6.72
CA ALA A 155 11.24 -2.11 7.38
C ALA A 155 10.09 -1.66 6.47
N ALA A 156 10.23 -0.53 5.76
CA ALA A 156 9.25 -0.05 4.80
C ALA A 156 9.00 -1.06 3.66
N CYS A 157 10.06 -1.64 3.09
CA CYS A 157 9.92 -2.67 2.06
C CYS A 157 9.25 -3.95 2.60
N ALA A 158 9.61 -4.39 3.80
CA ALA A 158 9.00 -5.55 4.44
C ALA A 158 7.52 -5.32 4.75
N LEU A 159 7.19 -4.11 5.23
CA LEU A 159 5.81 -3.72 5.49
C LEU A 159 5.00 -3.59 4.19
N ALA A 160 5.56 -3.00 3.13
CA ALA A 160 4.91 -2.93 1.82
C ALA A 160 4.58 -4.33 1.27
N ASN A 161 5.49 -5.30 1.41
CA ASN A 161 5.23 -6.70 1.07
C ASN A 161 4.10 -7.29 1.93
N LYS A 162 4.10 -7.04 3.25
CA LYS A 162 3.03 -7.48 4.14
C LYS A 162 1.69 -6.84 3.77
N MET A 163 1.67 -5.53 3.46
CA MET A 163 0.47 -4.82 3.02
C MET A 163 -0.07 -5.38 1.70
N ALA A 164 0.78 -5.67 0.72
CA ALA A 164 0.37 -6.32 -0.53
C ALA A 164 -0.34 -7.67 -0.26
N ARG A 165 0.18 -8.47 0.68
CA ARG A 165 -0.45 -9.74 1.07
C ARG A 165 -1.75 -9.55 1.83
N ILE A 166 -1.89 -8.49 2.60
CA ILE A 166 -3.14 -8.10 3.25
C ILE A 166 -4.16 -7.66 2.18
N CYS A 167 -3.76 -6.83 1.20
CA CYS A 167 -4.63 -6.45 0.08
C CYS A 167 -5.15 -7.69 -0.67
N TYR A 168 -4.31 -8.69 -0.92
CA TYR A 168 -4.74 -9.96 -1.50
C TYR A 168 -5.83 -10.64 -0.66
N ALA A 169 -5.61 -10.78 0.65
CA ALA A 169 -6.57 -11.44 1.54
C ALA A 169 -7.90 -10.68 1.59
N THR A 170 -7.85 -9.36 1.74
CA THR A 170 -9.03 -8.48 1.75
C THR A 170 -9.84 -8.55 0.46
N LEU A 171 -9.17 -8.55 -0.69
CA LEU A 171 -9.85 -8.69 -2.00
C LEU A 171 -10.41 -10.09 -2.21
N ARG A 172 -9.67 -11.14 -1.80
CA ARG A 172 -10.13 -12.53 -1.92
C ARG A 172 -11.37 -12.80 -1.10
N ASP A 173 -11.37 -12.32 0.13
CA ASP A 173 -12.42 -12.60 1.12
C ASP A 173 -13.54 -11.56 1.08
N ALA A 174 -13.38 -10.49 0.29
CA ALA A 174 -14.29 -9.33 0.21
C ALA A 174 -14.62 -8.76 1.61
N THR A 175 -13.67 -8.81 2.53
CA THR A 175 -13.85 -8.48 3.95
C THR A 175 -12.88 -7.37 4.37
N PRO A 176 -13.34 -6.30 5.06
CA PRO A 176 -12.48 -5.24 5.56
C PRO A 176 -11.36 -5.76 6.48
N TYR A 177 -10.24 -5.05 6.48
CA TYR A 177 -9.10 -5.38 7.34
C TYR A 177 -9.50 -5.42 8.83
N GLY A 178 -9.03 -6.44 9.53
CA GLY A 178 -9.31 -6.62 10.96
C GLY A 178 -10.62 -7.36 11.27
N GLN A 179 -11.43 -7.66 10.28
CA GLN A 179 -12.60 -8.49 10.43
C GLN A 179 -12.28 -9.97 10.13
N PRO A 180 -12.95 -10.91 10.81
CA PRO A 180 -12.76 -12.33 10.50
C PRO A 180 -13.25 -12.62 9.08
N ALA A 181 -12.46 -13.39 8.32
CA ALA A 181 -12.89 -13.86 7.01
C ALA A 181 -14.15 -14.70 7.14
N PRO A 182 -15.09 -14.61 6.18
CA PRO A 182 -16.25 -15.48 6.17
C PRO A 182 -15.77 -16.94 6.19
N ARG A 183 -16.35 -17.75 7.08
CA ARG A 183 -16.05 -19.18 7.11
C ARG A 183 -16.45 -19.77 5.79
N GLN A 184 -15.48 -20.02 4.91
CA GLN A 184 -15.71 -20.86 3.75
C GLN A 184 -16.09 -22.24 4.27
N GLN A 185 -17.36 -22.63 4.09
CA GLN A 185 -17.71 -24.03 4.18
C GLN A 185 -16.83 -24.74 3.13
N ARG A 186 -15.85 -25.51 3.59
CA ARG A 186 -15.16 -26.46 2.71
C ARG A 186 -16.29 -27.34 2.15
N LYS A 187 -16.63 -27.16 0.87
CA LYS A 187 -17.37 -28.17 0.12
C LYS A 187 -16.45 -29.41 0.16
N ILE A 188 -16.76 -30.33 1.06
CA ILE A 188 -16.22 -31.66 1.01
C ILE A 188 -16.89 -32.27 -0.23
N ASP A 189 -16.11 -32.38 -1.29
CA ASP A 189 -16.55 -33.03 -2.54
C ASP A 189 -16.63 -34.53 -2.25
N HIS A 190 -17.80 -34.97 -1.81
CA HIS A 190 -18.08 -36.39 -1.55
C HIS A 190 -18.14 -37.22 -2.83
N THR A 191 -17.93 -36.66 -4.01
CA THR A 191 -17.98 -37.34 -5.32
C THR A 191 -16.71 -38.10 -5.67
N ALA A 192 -15.62 -37.99 -4.90
CA ALA A 192 -14.36 -38.69 -5.18
C ALA A 192 -14.28 -40.12 -4.60
N PHE A 193 -15.34 -40.65 -4.00
CA PHE A 193 -15.31 -41.96 -3.32
C PHE A 193 -16.25 -43.05 -3.93
N VAL A 194 -16.75 -42.83 -5.13
CA VAL A 194 -17.65 -43.82 -5.81
C VAL A 194 -17.09 -44.24 -7.16
N ILE A 195 -15.83 -44.61 -7.28
CA ILE A 195 -15.35 -45.47 -8.39
C ILE A 195 -14.19 -46.31 -7.82
N ALA A 196 -14.51 -47.34 -7.10
CA ALA A 196 -13.71 -48.55 -6.91
C ALA A 196 -14.57 -49.59 -6.16
N ALA A 197 -15.49 -50.22 -6.81
CA ALA A 197 -16.07 -51.51 -6.48
C ALA A 197 -16.39 -52.23 -7.75
#